data_b95c606260e4bcb92e2fc3013b484c64
#
_entry.id   b95c606260e4bcb92e2fc3013b484c64
#
_cell.length_a   1.000
_cell.length_b   1.000
_cell.length_c   1.000
_cell.angle_alpha   90.00
_cell.angle_beta   90.00
_cell.angle_gamma   90.00
#
_symmetry.space_group_name_H-M   'P 1'
#
loop_
_entity.id
_entity.type
_entity.pdbx_description
1 polymer ?
#
loop_
_entity_poly.entity_id
_entity_poly.type
_entity_poly.pdbx_seq_one_letter_code
_entity_poly.pdbx_strand_id
1 'polypeptide(L)'
;MKKLYSFLTGIVLVILVLWGISHQIEASMNTKNSGKLVIYNWGDYIDPDLLKEFTKETGIQVQYDTFDSNEAMYTKIKQGGTTYDIAIPSEYMIAKMMDEHLVEKLDQSKIKGMENIDPR
;
A
#
# COMPACT_ATOMS: atom_id res chain seq x y z
N MET A 1 -9.46 -25.78 -49.23
CA MET A 1 -9.58 -24.31 -48.98
C MET A 1 -10.63 -23.99 -47.90
N LYS A 2 -11.89 -24.46 -47.99
CA LYS A 2 -12.93 -24.16 -46.99
C LYS A 2 -12.55 -24.53 -45.54
N LYS A 3 -11.90 -25.68 -45.31
CA LYS A 3 -11.46 -26.11 -43.96
C LYS A 3 -10.36 -25.20 -43.35
N LEU A 4 -9.47 -24.63 -44.20
CA LEU A 4 -8.42 -23.73 -43.75
C LEU A 4 -9.01 -22.37 -43.30
N TYR A 5 -10.00 -21.85 -44.03
CA TYR A 5 -10.68 -20.61 -43.64
C TYR A 5 -11.47 -20.79 -42.35
N SER A 6 -12.15 -21.94 -42.16
CA SER A 6 -12.86 -22.24 -40.91
C SER A 6 -11.92 -22.33 -39.71
N PHE A 7 -10.70 -22.86 -39.89
CA PHE A 7 -9.69 -22.92 -38.84
C PHE A 7 -9.13 -21.54 -38.52
N LEU A 8 -8.83 -20.72 -39.52
CA LEU A 8 -8.38 -19.35 -39.35
C LEU A 8 -9.42 -18.46 -38.64
N THR A 9 -10.71 -18.57 -39.02
CA THR A 9 -11.77 -17.82 -38.33
C THR A 9 -11.93 -18.24 -36.88
N GLY A 10 -11.75 -19.51 -36.54
CA GLY A 10 -11.73 -19.99 -35.16
C GLY A 10 -10.60 -19.37 -34.32
N ILE A 11 -9.40 -19.31 -34.89
CA ILE A 11 -8.25 -18.67 -34.19
C ILE A 11 -8.48 -17.17 -33.94
N VAL A 12 -9.01 -16.45 -34.94
CA VAL A 12 -9.31 -15.01 -34.83
C VAL A 12 -10.36 -14.76 -33.73
N LEU A 13 -11.40 -15.59 -33.65
CA LEU A 13 -12.42 -15.49 -32.61
C LEU A 13 -11.81 -15.72 -31.20
N VAL A 14 -10.96 -16.71 -31.04
CA VAL A 14 -10.27 -16.97 -29.76
C VAL A 14 -9.38 -15.78 -29.35
N ILE A 15 -8.64 -15.22 -30.30
CA ILE A 15 -7.80 -14.03 -30.03
C ILE A 15 -8.67 -12.84 -29.62
N LEU A 16 -9.81 -12.60 -30.28
CA LEU A 16 -10.70 -11.49 -29.90
C LEU A 16 -11.33 -11.69 -28.53
N VAL A 17 -11.69 -12.93 -28.16
CA VAL A 17 -12.21 -13.24 -26.83
C VAL A 17 -11.13 -13.03 -25.76
N LEU A 18 -9.92 -13.51 -25.98
CA LEU A 18 -8.80 -13.32 -25.06
C LEU A 18 -8.44 -11.84 -24.92
N TRP A 19 -8.45 -11.08 -26.01
CA TRP A 19 -8.22 -9.65 -26.01
C TRP A 19 -9.31 -8.89 -25.24
N GLY A 20 -10.57 -9.25 -25.42
CA GLY A 20 -11.72 -8.71 -24.69
C GLY A 20 -11.64 -9.00 -23.18
N ILE A 21 -11.22 -10.23 -22.81
CA ILE A 21 -11.03 -10.61 -21.40
C ILE A 21 -9.86 -9.84 -20.79
N SER A 22 -8.73 -9.72 -21.49
CA SER A 22 -7.58 -8.95 -20.99
C SER A 22 -7.93 -7.47 -20.79
N HIS A 23 -8.70 -6.88 -21.72
CA HIS A 23 -9.15 -5.49 -21.60
C HIS A 23 -10.13 -5.28 -20.44
N GLN A 24 -11.00 -6.26 -20.15
CA GLN A 24 -11.89 -6.21 -18.98
C GLN A 24 -11.10 -6.36 -17.67
N ILE A 25 -10.05 -7.18 -17.64
CA ILE A 25 -9.20 -7.35 -16.46
C ILE A 25 -8.40 -6.07 -16.20
N GLU A 26 -7.83 -5.44 -17.22
CA GLU A 26 -7.14 -4.14 -17.08
C GLU A 26 -8.09 -3.02 -16.64
N ALA A 27 -9.31 -2.96 -17.19
CA ALA A 27 -10.33 -2.00 -16.75
C ALA A 27 -10.77 -2.24 -15.30
N SER A 28 -10.86 -3.50 -14.86
CA SER A 28 -11.18 -3.85 -13.46
C SER A 28 -10.02 -3.57 -12.50
N MET A 29 -8.77 -3.70 -12.96
CA MET A 29 -7.58 -3.34 -12.17
C MET A 29 -7.30 -1.84 -12.14
N ASN A 30 -7.79 -1.10 -13.13
CA ASN A 30 -7.67 0.35 -13.24
C ASN A 30 -8.85 1.11 -12.59
N THR A 31 -9.80 0.38 -12.00
CA THR A 31 -10.89 0.98 -11.23
C THR A 31 -10.37 1.40 -9.85
N LYS A 32 -10.03 2.64 -9.75
CA LYS A 32 -9.49 3.39 -8.62
C LYS A 32 -8.00 3.13 -8.40
N ASN A 33 -7.27 4.18 -8.59
CA ASN A 33 -6.01 4.48 -7.89
C ASN A 33 -6.29 4.44 -6.36
N SER A 34 -6.67 3.30 -5.84
CA SER A 34 -6.72 3.06 -4.41
C SER A 34 -5.27 2.89 -4.00
N GLY A 35 -4.64 4.00 -3.60
CA GLY A 35 -3.34 3.96 -2.99
C GLY A 35 -3.33 2.85 -1.95
N LYS A 36 -2.24 2.13 -1.85
CA LYS A 36 -2.01 1.20 -0.75
C LYS A 36 -1.22 1.96 0.31
N LEU A 37 -1.71 1.96 1.54
CA LEU A 37 -1.02 2.52 2.69
C LEU A 37 -0.41 1.37 3.49
N VAL A 38 0.90 1.37 3.66
CA VAL A 38 1.64 0.34 4.39
C VAL A 38 2.09 0.91 5.73
N ILE A 39 1.48 0.40 6.81
CA ILE A 39 1.73 0.85 8.17
C ILE A 39 2.53 -0.23 8.92
N TYR A 40 3.57 0.19 9.66
CA TYR A 40 4.38 -0.67 10.51
C TYR A 40 4.32 -0.19 11.95
N ASN A 41 3.65 -0.95 12.81
CA ASN A 41 3.29 -0.52 14.16
C ASN A 41 3.45 -1.64 15.19
N TRP A 42 3.27 -1.30 16.45
CA TRP A 42 3.16 -2.23 17.55
C TRP A 42 1.89 -3.08 17.44
N GLY A 43 1.95 -4.34 17.88
CA GLY A 43 0.90 -5.33 17.66
C GLY A 43 -0.50 -4.88 18.11
N ASP A 44 -0.61 -4.27 19.28
CA ASP A 44 -1.91 -3.99 19.93
C ASP A 44 -2.28 -2.50 19.95
N TYR A 45 -1.71 -1.67 19.05
CA TYR A 45 -1.91 -0.22 19.09
C TYR A 45 -3.14 0.26 18.32
N ILE A 46 -3.63 -0.49 17.38
CA ILE A 46 -4.80 -0.11 16.55
C ILE A 46 -5.79 -1.27 16.51
N ASP A 47 -7.07 -0.95 16.73
CA ASP A 47 -8.15 -1.88 16.50
C ASP A 47 -8.27 -2.18 14.98
N PRO A 48 -8.23 -3.46 14.58
CA PRO A 48 -8.35 -3.84 13.16
C PRO A 48 -9.62 -3.33 12.48
N ASP A 49 -10.69 -3.10 13.23
CA ASP A 49 -11.94 -2.59 12.65
C ASP A 49 -11.81 -1.14 12.21
N LEU A 50 -10.98 -0.33 12.87
CA LEU A 50 -10.67 1.04 12.44
C LEU A 50 -9.96 1.06 11.07
N LEU A 51 -9.09 0.10 10.80
CA LEU A 51 -8.41 -0.02 9.51
C LEU A 51 -9.39 -0.38 8.38
N LYS A 52 -10.39 -1.20 8.68
CA LYS A 52 -11.46 -1.54 7.74
C LYS A 52 -12.36 -0.32 7.46
N GLU A 53 -12.71 0.43 8.51
CA GLU A 53 -13.51 1.64 8.40
C GLU A 53 -12.77 2.70 7.57
N PHE A 54 -11.50 2.96 7.85
CA PHE A 54 -10.65 3.83 7.04
C PHE A 54 -10.65 3.43 5.56
N THR A 55 -10.46 2.14 5.27
CA THR A 55 -10.50 1.64 3.89
C THR A 55 -11.87 1.87 3.24
N LYS A 56 -12.96 1.66 4.00
CA LYS A 56 -14.32 1.87 3.49
C LYS A 56 -14.60 3.35 3.19
N GLU A 57 -14.13 4.25 4.04
CA GLU A 57 -14.34 5.70 3.87
C GLU A 57 -13.48 6.31 2.78
N THR A 58 -12.21 5.91 2.71
CA THR A 58 -11.22 6.54 1.82
C THR A 58 -11.02 5.81 0.51
N GLY A 59 -11.34 4.53 0.44
CA GLY A 59 -11.00 3.62 -0.67
C GLY A 59 -9.52 3.22 -0.69
N ILE A 60 -8.72 3.65 0.29
CA ILE A 60 -7.30 3.31 0.40
C ILE A 60 -7.16 1.98 1.12
N GLN A 61 -6.49 1.01 0.48
CA GLN A 61 -6.21 -0.29 1.10
C GLN A 61 -5.09 -0.14 2.14
N VAL A 62 -5.30 -0.65 3.35
CA VAL A 62 -4.29 -0.64 4.40
C VAL A 62 -3.63 -2.01 4.49
N GLN A 63 -2.30 -2.05 4.36
CA GLN A 63 -1.48 -3.17 4.81
C GLN A 63 -0.92 -2.79 6.18
N TYR A 64 -1.23 -3.60 7.18
CA TYR A 64 -0.80 -3.38 8.56
C TYR A 64 0.16 -4.50 8.97
N ASP A 65 1.43 -4.14 9.14
CA ASP A 65 2.47 -5.03 9.63
C ASP A 65 2.79 -4.65 11.08
N THR A 66 3.18 -5.63 11.89
CA THR A 66 3.52 -5.41 13.30
C THR A 66 4.95 -5.77 13.63
N PHE A 67 5.47 -5.18 14.70
CA PHE A 67 6.76 -5.50 15.28
C PHE A 67 6.68 -5.56 16.81
N ASP A 68 7.63 -6.29 17.40
CA ASP A 68 7.71 -6.50 18.86
C ASP A 68 8.83 -5.71 19.50
N SER A 69 9.76 -5.15 18.72
CA SER A 69 10.85 -4.31 19.21
C SER A 69 11.28 -3.26 18.19
N ASN A 70 11.76 -2.11 18.69
CA ASN A 70 12.31 -1.05 17.84
C ASN A 70 13.48 -1.54 16.98
N GLU A 71 14.32 -2.42 17.53
CA GLU A 71 15.51 -2.94 16.85
C GLU A 71 15.14 -3.86 15.69
N ALA A 72 14.12 -4.68 15.86
CA ALA A 72 13.59 -5.53 14.78
C ALA A 72 12.97 -4.68 13.67
N MET A 73 12.16 -3.68 14.04
CA MET A 73 11.54 -2.74 13.11
C MET A 73 12.61 -1.97 12.32
N TYR A 74 13.57 -1.35 13.03
CA TYR A 74 14.67 -0.62 12.41
C TYR A 74 15.49 -1.49 11.45
N THR A 75 15.84 -2.72 11.87
CA THR A 75 16.60 -3.64 11.04
C THR A 75 15.86 -3.97 9.75
N LYS A 76 14.57 -4.24 9.84
CA LYS A 76 13.73 -4.56 8.68
C LYS A 76 13.60 -3.39 7.72
N ILE A 77 13.41 -2.17 8.22
CA ILE A 77 13.38 -0.95 7.39
C ILE A 77 14.73 -0.73 6.70
N LYS A 78 15.83 -0.85 7.45
CA LYS A 78 17.19 -0.65 6.91
C LYS A 78 17.59 -1.68 5.87
N GLN A 79 17.16 -2.93 6.01
CA GLN A 79 17.41 -3.98 5.02
C GLN A 79 16.64 -3.74 3.71
N GLY A 80 15.58 -2.97 3.74
CA GLY A 80 14.71 -2.76 2.58
C GLY A 80 13.86 -3.99 2.25
N GLY A 81 13.40 -4.06 1.00
CA GLY A 81 12.51 -5.14 0.53
C GLY A 81 11.02 -4.86 0.73
N THR A 82 10.65 -4.08 1.75
CA THR A 82 9.30 -3.54 1.93
C THR A 82 9.41 -2.04 2.13
N THR A 83 8.68 -1.27 1.36
CA THR A 83 8.54 0.17 1.59
C THR A 83 7.36 0.39 2.53
N TYR A 84 7.64 1.00 3.68
CA TYR A 84 6.62 1.42 4.64
C TYR A 84 6.33 2.90 4.46
N ASP A 85 5.05 3.27 4.44
CA ASP A 85 4.63 4.68 4.35
C ASP A 85 4.64 5.33 5.74
N ILE A 86 4.27 4.55 6.77
CA ILE A 86 4.23 5.01 8.17
C ILE A 86 4.87 3.94 9.06
N ALA A 87 5.78 4.36 9.94
CA ALA A 87 6.28 3.56 11.05
C ALA A 87 6.08 4.32 12.37
N ILE A 88 5.77 3.59 13.45
CA ILE A 88 5.51 4.17 14.78
C ILE A 88 6.56 3.68 15.80
N PRO A 89 7.80 4.12 15.73
CA PRO A 89 8.85 3.77 16.67
C PRO A 89 8.75 4.58 17.96
N SER A 90 9.54 4.19 18.98
CA SER A 90 9.77 4.99 20.15
C SER A 90 10.72 6.16 19.85
N GLU A 91 10.66 7.22 20.67
CA GLU A 91 11.40 8.48 20.47
C GLU A 91 12.91 8.28 20.20
N TYR A 92 13.60 7.44 21.01
CA TYR A 92 15.03 7.20 20.81
C TYR A 92 15.35 6.57 19.47
N MET A 93 14.45 5.74 18.95
CA MET A 93 14.62 5.10 17.66
C MET A 93 14.34 6.07 16.52
N ILE A 94 13.38 6.99 16.67
CA ILE A 94 13.16 8.09 15.71
C ILE A 94 14.44 8.90 15.54
N ALA A 95 15.09 9.30 16.64
CA ALA A 95 16.35 10.06 16.59
C ALA A 95 17.42 9.32 15.77
N LYS A 96 17.61 8.03 16.04
CA LYS A 96 18.54 7.19 15.28
C LYS A 96 18.17 7.10 13.80
N MET A 97 16.89 6.92 13.47
CA MET A 97 16.43 6.81 12.09
C MET A 97 16.57 8.14 11.34
N MET A 98 16.41 9.28 12.01
CA MET A 98 16.67 10.61 11.45
C MET A 98 18.14 10.80 11.08
N ASP A 99 19.06 10.42 11.96
CA ASP A 99 20.50 10.51 11.73
C ASP A 99 20.95 9.67 10.52
N GLU A 100 20.26 8.57 10.27
CA GLU A 100 20.53 7.66 9.16
C GLU A 100 19.67 7.96 7.90
N HIS A 101 18.89 9.03 7.90
CA HIS A 101 18.02 9.42 6.77
C HIS A 101 17.01 8.34 6.35
N LEU A 102 16.52 7.58 7.31
CA LEU A 102 15.52 6.53 7.07
C LEU A 102 14.07 7.04 7.19
N VAL A 103 13.88 8.27 7.64
CA VAL A 103 12.57 8.92 7.80
C VAL A 103 12.58 10.30 7.17
N GLU A 104 11.42 10.74 6.72
CA GLU A 104 11.20 12.07 6.15
C GLU A 104 10.53 13.00 7.14
N LYS A 105 10.80 14.30 7.00
CA LYS A 105 10.14 15.32 7.81
C LYS A 105 8.70 15.49 7.38
N LEU A 106 7.78 15.42 8.34
CA LEU A 106 6.37 15.67 8.10
C LEU A 106 6.10 17.14 7.75
N ASP A 107 5.29 17.35 6.72
CA ASP A 107 4.72 18.66 6.42
C ASP A 107 3.51 18.91 7.33
N GLN A 108 3.75 19.55 8.47
CA GLN A 108 2.74 19.81 9.48
C GLN A 108 1.57 20.66 8.96
N SER A 109 1.78 21.46 7.92
CA SER A 109 0.73 22.29 7.33
C SER A 109 -0.39 21.49 6.65
N LYS A 110 -0.08 20.23 6.29
CA LYS A 110 -1.02 19.30 5.65
C LYS A 110 -1.74 18.37 6.63
N ILE A 111 -1.37 18.42 7.90
CA ILE A 111 -1.95 17.56 8.93
C ILE A 111 -3.07 18.34 9.64
N LYS A 112 -4.31 17.88 9.44
CA LYS A 112 -5.46 18.45 10.13
C LYS A 112 -5.41 18.05 11.61
N GLY A 113 -5.78 18.98 12.51
CA GLY A 113 -5.83 18.72 13.94
C GLY A 113 -4.49 18.90 14.65
N MET A 114 -3.46 19.41 13.97
CA MET A 114 -2.17 19.75 14.63
C MET A 114 -2.34 20.72 15.79
N GLU A 115 -3.35 21.57 15.76
CA GLU A 115 -3.71 22.50 16.84
C GLU A 115 -4.14 21.79 18.15
N ASN A 116 -4.48 20.51 18.08
CA ASN A 116 -4.87 19.70 19.25
C ASN A 116 -3.67 18.97 19.86
N ILE A 117 -2.49 19.08 19.28
CA ILE A 117 -1.25 18.46 19.79
C ILE A 117 -0.51 19.45 20.68
N ASP A 118 -0.16 19.01 21.88
CA ASP A 118 0.63 19.80 22.83
C ASP A 118 1.99 20.20 22.22
N PRO A 119 2.34 21.51 22.17
CA PRO A 119 3.57 21.99 21.54
C PRO A 119 4.80 21.81 22.45
N ARG A 120 4.98 20.64 23.04
CA ARG A 120 6.18 20.33 23.85
C ARG A 120 7.45 20.23 23.01
#